data_4cab4e26242e652d7a5bd7c1edf9c641
#
_entry.id   4cab4e26242e652d7a5bd7c1edf9c641
#
_cell.length_a   1.000
_cell.length_b   1.000
_cell.length_c   1.000
_cell.angle_alpha   90.00
_cell.angle_beta   90.00
_cell.angle_gamma   90.00
#
_symmetry.space_group_name_H-M   'P 1'
#
loop_
_entity.id
_entity.type
_entity.pdbx_description
1 polymer ?
#
loop_
_entity_poly.entity_id
_entity_poly.type
_entity_poly.pdbx_seq_one_letter_code
_entity_poly.pdbx_strand_id
1 'polypeptide(L)'
;MVRKLLKRAGVCLLSLSMVLTGNVGISGASTSSRKGAAVETKTGSIVIDGNDIKADNVNGLTYKGFGMLSANSTSDLLMDYKSQNPEAYAKLMQYLFGGEYPIFTHVKLEMGNDRNNSTGSESATKRTKGEKANVLRNPGWQLAADAKKINPNLKVSILTWRTPSWVKTDEDKYIWYKQSILDAYEKYGYMVDYINPNTNEEWGGAGDVAYTKKFAKWIAAESTKTIADEKALALFKKIKLVVSDEANVVSSDVANKLKDDKEFMNAVDVVG
;
A
#
# COMPACT_ATOMS: atom_id res chain seq x y z
N MET A 1 -39.56 -11.97 28.91
CA MET A 1 -38.20 -12.52 28.92
C MET A 1 -37.28 -11.75 27.99
N VAL A 2 -37.46 -10.45 27.77
CA VAL A 2 -36.73 -9.60 26.79
C VAL A 2 -36.04 -8.39 27.44
N ARG A 3 -36.05 -8.28 28.77
CA ARG A 3 -35.49 -7.11 29.49
C ARG A 3 -34.11 -7.31 30.15
N LYS A 4 -33.42 -8.45 29.89
CA LYS A 4 -32.09 -8.73 30.50
C LYS A 4 -30.92 -8.74 29.54
N LEU A 5 -31.13 -8.50 28.25
CA LEU A 5 -30.03 -8.49 27.24
C LEU A 5 -29.53 -7.09 26.87
N LEU A 6 -30.16 -6.03 27.35
CA LEU A 6 -29.79 -4.64 27.00
C LEU A 6 -28.82 -3.97 27.98
N LYS A 7 -28.29 -4.69 28.98
CA LYS A 7 -27.34 -4.14 29.96
C LYS A 7 -25.86 -4.57 29.75
N ARG A 8 -25.52 -5.28 28.68
CA ARG A 8 -24.13 -5.69 28.44
C ARG A 8 -23.48 -5.09 27.19
N ALA A 9 -24.19 -4.25 26.44
CA ALA A 9 -23.63 -3.54 25.26
C ALA A 9 -23.17 -2.10 25.57
N GLY A 10 -23.17 -1.69 26.81
CA GLY A 10 -22.91 -0.29 27.23
C GLY A 10 -21.55 -0.02 27.88
N VAL A 11 -20.60 -0.97 27.86
CA VAL A 11 -19.36 -0.82 28.66
C VAL A 11 -18.07 -0.89 27.81
N CYS A 12 -18.14 -0.94 26.48
CA CYS A 12 -16.94 -0.97 25.65
C CYS A 12 -16.67 0.33 24.86
N LEU A 13 -17.22 1.45 25.26
CA LEU A 13 -17.05 2.73 24.55
C LEU A 13 -16.57 3.87 25.47
N LEU A 14 -15.75 3.55 26.47
CA LEU A 14 -15.14 4.58 27.33
C LEU A 14 -13.85 4.04 27.95
N SER A 15 -12.79 3.98 27.18
CA SER A 15 -11.42 4.05 27.69
C SER A 15 -10.40 4.06 26.56
N LEU A 16 -10.36 5.14 25.79
CA LEU A 16 -9.15 5.53 25.08
C LEU A 16 -8.82 6.98 25.37
N SER A 17 -8.75 7.30 26.64
CA SER A 17 -7.91 8.39 27.14
C SER A 17 -6.57 7.76 27.51
N MET A 18 -5.70 7.58 26.52
CA MET A 18 -4.30 7.34 26.79
C MET A 18 -3.69 8.62 27.37
N VAL A 19 -3.66 8.71 28.68
CA VAL A 19 -2.65 9.52 29.36
C VAL A 19 -1.32 8.82 29.10
N LEU A 20 -0.56 9.31 28.14
CA LEU A 20 0.83 8.93 27.95
C LEU A 20 1.68 9.58 29.06
N THR A 21 1.60 9.03 30.27
CA THR A 21 2.67 9.12 31.26
C THR A 21 3.40 7.80 31.26
N GLY A 22 4.20 7.57 30.25
CA GLY A 22 5.02 6.38 30.12
C GLY A 22 6.49 6.74 30.30
N ASN A 23 7.00 6.58 31.52
CA ASN A 23 8.43 6.36 31.72
C ASN A 23 8.81 5.04 31.03
N VAL A 24 9.40 5.11 29.84
CA VAL A 24 10.06 3.96 29.24
C VAL A 24 11.43 3.82 29.89
N GLY A 25 11.50 3.05 30.94
CA GLY A 25 12.74 2.56 31.51
C GLY A 25 13.29 1.43 30.66
N ILE A 26 14.30 1.69 29.86
CA ILE A 26 15.09 0.65 29.21
C ILE A 26 16.13 0.16 30.21
N SER A 27 15.90 -1.02 30.80
CA SER A 27 16.91 -1.72 31.62
C SER A 27 17.86 -2.47 30.71
N GLY A 28 18.98 -1.87 30.40
CA GLY A 28 20.15 -2.55 29.83
C GLY A 28 21.28 -2.49 30.82
N ALA A 29 21.62 -3.62 31.45
CA ALA A 29 22.75 -3.73 32.34
C ALA A 29 24.06 -3.68 31.56
N SER A 30 24.88 -2.68 31.84
CA SER A 30 26.32 -2.75 31.68
C SER A 30 26.99 -1.78 32.66
N THR A 31 27.68 -2.33 33.59
CA THR A 31 28.51 -1.63 34.60
C THR A 31 29.71 -0.98 33.96
N SER A 32 29.73 0.34 33.90
CA SER A 32 30.94 1.13 33.82
C SER A 32 30.71 2.47 34.53
N SER A 33 31.31 2.62 35.67
CA SER A 33 31.24 3.87 36.45
C SER A 33 31.97 5.00 35.74
N ARG A 34 31.21 5.93 35.17
CA ARG A 34 31.67 7.30 34.93
C ARG A 34 30.70 8.23 35.62
N LYS A 35 31.19 9.01 36.59
CA LYS A 35 30.48 10.17 37.12
C LYS A 35 30.22 11.12 35.96
N GLY A 36 29.00 11.08 35.40
CA GLY A 36 28.48 12.01 34.44
C GLY A 36 27.54 12.96 35.16
N ALA A 37 27.68 14.24 34.91
CA ALA A 37 26.75 15.27 35.38
C ALA A 37 25.29 14.87 35.04
N ALA A 38 24.36 15.10 35.97
CA ALA A 38 22.96 14.90 35.77
C ALA A 38 22.49 15.77 34.58
N VAL A 39 22.02 15.13 33.53
CA VAL A 39 21.35 15.83 32.42
C VAL A 39 19.98 16.23 32.94
N GLU A 40 19.78 17.53 33.16
CA GLU A 40 18.46 18.09 33.41
C GLU A 40 17.56 17.80 32.21
N THR A 41 16.65 16.86 32.32
CA THR A 41 15.58 16.66 31.36
C THR A 41 14.59 17.80 31.49
N LYS A 42 14.70 18.82 30.64
CA LYS A 42 13.65 19.80 30.49
C LYS A 42 12.42 19.13 29.87
N THR A 43 11.41 18.87 30.67
CA THR A 43 10.09 18.49 30.16
C THR A 43 9.47 19.74 29.52
N GLY A 44 9.53 19.82 28.19
CA GLY A 44 8.81 20.82 27.42
C GLY A 44 7.43 20.24 27.02
N SER A 45 6.36 21.00 27.21
CA SER A 45 5.09 20.69 26.56
C SER A 45 5.11 21.20 25.12
N ILE A 46 4.75 20.35 24.16
CA ILE A 46 4.50 20.78 22.78
C ILE A 46 2.99 20.97 22.68
N VAL A 47 2.58 22.19 22.39
CA VAL A 47 1.17 22.50 22.09
C VAL A 47 1.06 22.58 20.56
N ILE A 48 0.19 21.75 20.00
CA ILE A 48 -0.17 21.82 18.57
C ILE A 48 -1.57 22.44 18.52
N ASP A 49 -1.65 23.70 18.05
CA ASP A 49 -2.91 24.36 17.78
C ASP A 49 -3.25 24.16 16.30
N GLY A 50 -4.43 23.56 16.04
CA GLY A 50 -4.91 23.36 14.68
C GLY A 50 -5.09 24.68 13.89
N ASN A 51 -5.27 25.80 14.57
CA ASN A 51 -5.35 27.12 13.93
C ASN A 51 -4.00 27.63 13.44
N ASP A 52 -2.90 27.10 13.96
CA ASP A 52 -1.54 27.45 13.53
C ASP A 52 -1.07 26.59 12.35
N ILE A 53 -1.83 25.55 11.98
CA ILE A 53 -1.50 24.67 10.85
C ILE A 53 -1.83 25.44 9.57
N LYS A 54 -0.79 25.94 8.92
CA LYS A 54 -0.93 26.53 7.59
C LYS A 54 -1.05 25.43 6.55
N ALA A 55 -2.10 25.51 5.73
CA ALA A 55 -2.25 24.64 4.56
C ALA A 55 -1.16 24.91 3.51
N ASP A 56 -0.41 25.99 3.66
CA ASP A 56 0.63 26.41 2.74
C ASP A 56 1.86 25.51 2.85
N ASN A 57 2.23 24.99 1.73
CA ASN A 57 3.36 24.10 1.54
C ASN A 57 4.68 24.86 1.64
N VAL A 58 5.30 24.88 2.79
CA VAL A 58 6.56 25.61 3.05
C VAL A 58 7.72 25.08 2.20
N ASN A 59 7.70 23.79 1.80
CA ASN A 59 8.80 23.11 1.10
C ASN A 59 8.41 22.58 -0.30
N GLY A 60 7.33 23.03 -0.89
CA GLY A 60 6.82 22.47 -2.15
C GLY A 60 6.19 21.08 -1.99
N LEU A 61 6.03 20.56 -0.76
CA LEU A 61 5.46 19.24 -0.48
C LEU A 61 4.02 19.37 -0.02
N THR A 62 3.11 18.67 -0.64
CA THR A 62 1.70 18.60 -0.25
C THR A 62 1.42 17.27 0.40
N TYR A 63 0.86 17.27 1.61
CA TYR A 63 0.38 16.06 2.24
C TYR A 63 -0.72 15.40 1.41
N LYS A 64 -0.56 14.10 1.09
CA LYS A 64 -1.47 13.36 0.20
C LYS A 64 -2.45 12.46 0.94
N GLY A 65 -2.45 12.46 2.25
CA GLY A 65 -3.28 11.60 3.08
C GLY A 65 -2.54 10.34 3.55
N PHE A 66 -3.28 9.49 4.23
CA PHE A 66 -2.79 8.18 4.66
C PHE A 66 -3.16 7.10 3.64
N GLY A 67 -2.38 6.03 3.61
CA GLY A 67 -2.69 4.81 2.89
C GLY A 67 -2.86 3.63 3.83
N MET A 68 -3.48 2.57 3.32
CA MET A 68 -3.52 1.26 3.97
C MET A 68 -2.94 0.18 3.07
N LEU A 69 -2.37 -0.83 3.69
CA LEU A 69 -1.89 -2.03 3.02
C LEU A 69 -2.93 -3.15 3.15
N SER A 70 -3.28 -3.76 2.03
CA SER A 70 -4.07 -4.99 1.94
C SER A 70 -3.18 -6.09 1.39
N ALA A 71 -2.69 -6.94 2.27
CA ALA A 71 -1.74 -8.01 1.95
C ALA A 71 -1.81 -9.13 3.00
N ASN A 72 -1.16 -10.26 2.73
CA ASN A 72 -1.06 -11.38 3.67
C ASN A 72 -2.43 -11.86 4.18
N SER A 73 -3.43 -11.93 3.32
CA SER A 73 -4.82 -12.31 3.63
C SER A 73 -5.56 -11.37 4.60
N THR A 74 -5.02 -10.18 4.89
CA THR A 74 -5.69 -9.27 5.83
C THR A 74 -7.07 -8.82 5.36
N SER A 75 -7.31 -8.81 4.05
CA SER A 75 -8.62 -8.45 3.48
C SER A 75 -9.61 -9.61 3.43
N ASP A 76 -9.20 -10.87 3.64
CA ASP A 76 -10.12 -12.01 3.73
C ASP A 76 -11.14 -11.79 4.85
N LEU A 77 -10.65 -11.39 6.03
CA LEU A 77 -11.51 -11.09 7.17
C LEU A 77 -12.53 -9.97 6.87
N LEU A 78 -12.12 -8.95 6.11
CA LEU A 78 -13.02 -7.88 5.70
C LEU A 78 -14.07 -8.35 4.69
N MET A 79 -13.73 -9.28 3.80
CA MET A 79 -14.68 -9.86 2.84
C MET A 79 -15.64 -10.81 3.54
N ASP A 80 -15.20 -11.60 4.53
CA ASP A 80 -16.06 -12.39 5.40
C ASP A 80 -17.02 -11.50 6.18
N TYR A 81 -16.50 -10.41 6.75
CA TYR A 81 -17.34 -9.42 7.46
C TYR A 81 -18.36 -8.76 6.51
N LYS A 82 -17.97 -8.44 5.28
CA LYS A 82 -18.87 -7.93 4.25
C LYS A 82 -20.01 -8.89 3.96
N SER A 83 -19.74 -10.20 3.87
CA SER A 83 -20.77 -11.21 3.58
C SER A 83 -21.73 -11.43 4.75
N GLN A 84 -21.22 -11.36 5.98
CA GLN A 84 -21.98 -11.61 7.21
C GLN A 84 -22.73 -10.38 7.72
N ASN A 85 -22.16 -9.19 7.53
CA ASN A 85 -22.67 -7.92 8.05
C ASN A 85 -22.54 -6.79 7.01
N PRO A 86 -23.25 -6.87 5.87
CA PRO A 86 -23.04 -5.96 4.73
C PRO A 86 -23.30 -4.48 5.08
N GLU A 87 -24.28 -4.18 5.93
CA GLU A 87 -24.59 -2.80 6.35
C GLU A 87 -23.46 -2.22 7.22
N ALA A 88 -22.95 -3.02 8.17
CA ALA A 88 -21.86 -2.58 9.04
C ALA A 88 -20.55 -2.43 8.25
N TYR A 89 -20.31 -3.33 7.29
CA TYR A 89 -19.19 -3.20 6.34
C TYR A 89 -19.30 -1.91 5.51
N ALA A 90 -20.45 -1.63 4.93
CA ALA A 90 -20.67 -0.40 4.17
C ALA A 90 -20.41 0.85 5.01
N LYS A 91 -20.86 0.86 6.26
CA LYS A 91 -20.60 1.95 7.21
C LYS A 91 -19.11 2.08 7.55
N LEU A 92 -18.42 0.97 7.77
CA LEU A 92 -16.96 0.96 7.99
C LEU A 92 -16.23 1.57 6.78
N MET A 93 -16.57 1.14 5.58
CA MET A 93 -15.96 1.64 4.36
C MET A 93 -16.22 3.14 4.17
N GLN A 94 -17.41 3.64 4.53
CA GLN A 94 -17.69 5.08 4.52
C GLN A 94 -16.82 5.85 5.52
N TYR A 95 -16.56 5.31 6.71
CA TYR A 95 -15.67 5.97 7.67
C TYR A 95 -14.21 6.02 7.20
N LEU A 96 -13.76 4.97 6.51
CA LEU A 96 -12.36 4.87 6.06
C LEU A 96 -12.08 5.68 4.80
N PHE A 97 -13.02 5.67 3.84
CA PHE A 97 -12.78 6.20 2.49
C PHE A 97 -13.73 7.33 2.07
N GLY A 98 -14.79 7.59 2.84
CA GLY A 98 -15.81 8.57 2.50
C GLY A 98 -15.60 9.93 3.16
N GLY A 99 -16.55 10.85 2.86
CA GLY A 99 -16.55 12.20 3.40
C GLY A 99 -15.63 13.16 2.66
N GLU A 100 -15.60 14.39 3.13
CA GLU A 100 -14.76 15.46 2.58
C GLU A 100 -13.27 15.20 2.86
N TYR A 101 -12.99 14.60 4.03
CA TYR A 101 -11.63 14.30 4.49
C TYR A 101 -11.53 12.80 4.83
N PRO A 102 -11.38 11.93 3.83
CA PRO A 102 -11.29 10.50 4.07
C PRO A 102 -10.02 10.15 4.87
N ILE A 103 -10.11 9.16 5.75
CA ILE A 103 -8.95 8.68 6.50
C ILE A 103 -7.90 8.13 5.54
N PHE A 104 -8.33 7.30 4.58
CA PHE A 104 -7.44 6.73 3.59
C PHE A 104 -7.70 7.28 2.20
N THR A 105 -6.65 7.76 1.56
CA THR A 105 -6.62 8.25 0.18
C THR A 105 -5.87 7.30 -0.76
N HIS A 106 -5.29 6.24 -0.21
CA HIS A 106 -4.47 5.27 -0.94
C HIS A 106 -4.66 3.86 -0.37
N VAL A 107 -4.77 2.86 -1.24
CA VAL A 107 -4.72 1.44 -0.90
C VAL A 107 -3.60 0.77 -1.69
N LYS A 108 -2.71 0.08 -0.99
CA LYS A 108 -1.63 -0.72 -1.57
C LYS A 108 -2.01 -2.20 -1.49
N LEU A 109 -1.98 -2.91 -2.60
CA LEU A 109 -2.45 -4.29 -2.73
C LEU A 109 -1.28 -5.24 -2.98
N GLU A 110 -1.33 -6.42 -2.36
CA GLU A 110 -0.45 -7.51 -2.74
C GLU A 110 -1.00 -8.25 -3.96
N MET A 111 -0.11 -8.52 -4.94
CA MET A 111 -0.43 -9.32 -6.12
C MET A 111 -0.79 -10.77 -5.80
N GLY A 112 -0.29 -11.29 -4.67
CA GLY A 112 -0.49 -12.65 -4.21
C GLY A 112 0.26 -13.71 -5.03
N ASN A 113 0.65 -14.80 -4.36
CA ASN A 113 1.39 -15.91 -4.98
C ASN A 113 1.00 -17.29 -4.39
N ASP A 114 -0.11 -17.36 -3.65
CA ASP A 114 -0.59 -18.54 -2.91
C ASP A 114 0.38 -19.05 -1.82
N ARG A 115 1.35 -18.27 -1.39
CA ARG A 115 2.29 -18.63 -0.33
C ARG A 115 2.06 -17.73 0.88
N ASN A 116 2.26 -18.30 2.05
CA ASN A 116 2.30 -17.53 3.28
C ASN A 116 3.59 -16.69 3.30
N ASN A 117 3.44 -15.37 3.30
CA ASN A 117 4.56 -14.44 3.35
C ASN A 117 4.90 -14.02 4.79
N SER A 118 3.89 -13.87 5.66
CA SER A 118 4.07 -13.59 7.08
C SER A 118 2.86 -14.03 7.91
N THR A 119 1.74 -13.33 7.83
CA THR A 119 0.53 -13.60 8.64
C THR A 119 -0.53 -14.40 7.89
N GLY A 120 -0.38 -14.55 6.59
CA GLY A 120 -1.32 -15.28 5.76
C GLY A 120 -0.84 -15.42 4.31
N SER A 121 -1.61 -16.16 3.53
CA SER A 121 -1.37 -16.45 2.13
C SER A 121 -2.27 -15.57 1.27
N GLU A 122 -1.69 -14.65 0.51
CA GLU A 122 -2.45 -13.88 -0.46
C GLU A 122 -2.66 -14.66 -1.75
N SER A 123 -3.91 -14.75 -2.19
CA SER A 123 -4.29 -15.54 -3.37
C SER A 123 -3.71 -14.97 -4.66
N ALA A 124 -3.02 -15.83 -5.43
CA ALA A 124 -2.48 -15.43 -6.72
C ALA A 124 -3.58 -15.12 -7.74
N THR A 125 -3.49 -13.97 -8.37
CA THR A 125 -4.38 -13.59 -9.48
C THR A 125 -4.20 -14.49 -10.70
N LYS A 126 -3.02 -15.11 -10.85
CA LYS A 126 -2.68 -16.02 -11.96
C LYS A 126 -1.73 -17.11 -11.46
N ARG A 127 -2.20 -18.37 -11.48
CA ARG A 127 -1.50 -19.53 -10.91
C ARG A 127 -0.61 -20.28 -11.88
N THR A 128 -0.90 -20.15 -13.19
CA THR A 128 -0.10 -20.78 -14.25
C THR A 128 0.11 -19.82 -15.42
N LYS A 129 1.12 -20.08 -16.25
CA LYS A 129 1.42 -19.24 -17.42
C LYS A 129 0.26 -19.17 -18.42
N GLY A 130 -0.46 -20.27 -18.63
CA GLY A 130 -1.56 -20.38 -19.60
C GLY A 130 -2.92 -19.92 -19.07
N GLU A 131 -3.05 -19.70 -17.76
CA GLU A 131 -4.29 -19.27 -17.14
C GLU A 131 -4.58 -17.79 -17.46
N LYS A 132 -5.84 -17.42 -17.63
CA LYS A 132 -6.26 -16.00 -17.60
C LYS A 132 -6.15 -15.48 -16.17
N ALA A 133 -5.77 -14.23 -16.01
CA ALA A 133 -5.80 -13.60 -14.71
C ALA A 133 -7.22 -13.64 -14.11
N ASN A 134 -7.31 -13.74 -12.79
CA ASN A 134 -8.57 -13.74 -12.06
C ASN A 134 -8.40 -13.01 -10.72
N VAL A 135 -8.65 -11.72 -10.73
CA VAL A 135 -8.55 -10.87 -9.54
C VAL A 135 -9.66 -11.14 -8.52
N LEU A 136 -10.73 -11.87 -8.90
CA LEU A 136 -11.81 -12.23 -7.99
C LEU A 136 -11.36 -13.19 -6.88
N ARG A 137 -10.20 -13.83 -7.03
CA ARG A 137 -9.61 -14.69 -5.99
C ARG A 137 -8.96 -13.91 -4.86
N ASN A 138 -8.56 -12.68 -5.14
CA ASN A 138 -7.76 -11.90 -4.22
C ASN A 138 -8.62 -10.82 -3.57
N PRO A 139 -8.86 -10.91 -2.26
CA PRO A 139 -9.80 -10.03 -1.56
C PRO A 139 -9.35 -8.58 -1.52
N GLY A 140 -8.06 -8.31 -1.61
CA GLY A 140 -7.52 -6.94 -1.67
C GLY A 140 -8.01 -6.17 -2.89
N TRP A 141 -8.09 -6.81 -4.05
CA TRP A 141 -8.61 -6.17 -5.27
C TRP A 141 -10.10 -5.83 -5.15
N GLN A 142 -10.88 -6.68 -4.49
CA GLN A 142 -12.28 -6.38 -4.17
C GLN A 142 -12.41 -5.23 -3.19
N LEU A 143 -11.57 -5.20 -2.15
CA LEU A 143 -11.54 -4.09 -1.18
C LEU A 143 -11.27 -2.75 -1.87
N ALA A 144 -10.28 -2.70 -2.76
CA ALA A 144 -9.98 -1.49 -3.53
C ALA A 144 -11.15 -1.07 -4.43
N ALA A 145 -11.86 -2.03 -5.04
CA ALA A 145 -13.04 -1.76 -5.82
C ALA A 145 -14.17 -1.13 -4.98
N ASP A 146 -14.42 -1.66 -3.79
CA ASP A 146 -15.43 -1.11 -2.89
C ASP A 146 -15.03 0.29 -2.38
N ALA A 147 -13.75 0.49 -2.06
CA ALA A 147 -13.23 1.79 -1.65
C ALA A 147 -13.30 2.83 -2.79
N LYS A 148 -13.01 2.43 -4.03
CA LYS A 148 -13.12 3.29 -5.23
C LYS A 148 -14.56 3.73 -5.51
N LYS A 149 -15.58 2.90 -5.20
CA LYS A 149 -17.00 3.29 -5.33
C LYS A 149 -17.36 4.43 -4.39
N ILE A 150 -16.73 4.50 -3.23
CA ILE A 150 -16.95 5.54 -2.21
C ILE A 150 -16.11 6.76 -2.52
N ASN A 151 -14.81 6.55 -2.81
CA ASN A 151 -13.86 7.59 -3.16
C ASN A 151 -13.26 7.33 -4.56
N PRO A 152 -13.84 7.87 -5.63
CA PRO A 152 -13.30 7.69 -6.99
C PRO A 152 -11.86 8.20 -7.16
N ASN A 153 -11.43 9.14 -6.31
CA ASN A 153 -10.07 9.70 -6.32
C ASN A 153 -9.04 8.87 -5.57
N LEU A 154 -9.48 7.80 -4.87
CA LEU A 154 -8.59 6.88 -4.16
C LEU A 154 -7.46 6.42 -5.08
N LYS A 155 -6.25 6.41 -4.59
CA LYS A 155 -5.10 5.83 -5.28
C LYS A 155 -4.96 4.36 -4.96
N VAL A 156 -4.59 3.59 -5.98
CA VAL A 156 -4.33 2.15 -5.82
C VAL A 156 -2.93 1.86 -6.32
N SER A 157 -2.11 1.23 -5.49
CA SER A 157 -0.82 0.68 -5.87
C SER A 157 -0.78 -0.83 -5.66
N ILE A 158 0.15 -1.48 -6.34
CA ILE A 158 0.37 -2.92 -6.21
C ILE A 158 1.82 -3.22 -5.89
N LEU A 159 2.01 -4.24 -5.07
CA LEU A 159 3.31 -4.79 -4.69
C LEU A 159 3.32 -6.31 -4.83
N THR A 160 4.51 -6.88 -4.78
CA THR A 160 4.72 -8.31 -4.55
C THR A 160 5.94 -8.54 -3.69
N TRP A 161 5.86 -9.50 -2.75
CA TRP A 161 7.06 -10.03 -2.07
C TRP A 161 7.64 -11.22 -2.82
N ARG A 162 6.80 -11.97 -3.52
CA ARG A 162 7.22 -13.14 -4.29
C ARG A 162 6.32 -13.33 -5.51
N THR A 163 6.88 -13.92 -6.55
CA THR A 163 6.13 -14.26 -7.74
C THR A 163 5.53 -15.66 -7.65
N PRO A 164 4.43 -15.95 -8.36
CA PRO A 164 3.95 -17.32 -8.56
C PRO A 164 5.02 -18.20 -9.20
N SER A 165 4.95 -19.50 -8.96
CA SER A 165 5.98 -20.45 -9.37
C SER A 165 6.21 -20.55 -10.89
N TRP A 166 5.26 -20.14 -11.71
CA TRP A 166 5.37 -20.13 -13.16
C TRP A 166 6.15 -18.93 -13.71
N VAL A 167 6.29 -17.85 -12.93
CA VAL A 167 7.05 -16.65 -13.31
C VAL A 167 8.54 -16.97 -13.21
N LYS A 168 9.23 -17.01 -14.35
CA LYS A 168 10.65 -17.38 -14.48
C LYS A 168 11.50 -16.29 -15.09
N THR A 169 10.90 -15.39 -15.85
CA THR A 169 11.58 -14.31 -16.56
C THR A 169 10.96 -12.96 -16.24
N ASP A 170 11.67 -11.89 -16.61
CA ASP A 170 11.17 -10.53 -16.53
C ASP A 170 9.85 -10.36 -17.32
N GLU A 171 9.77 -10.99 -18.51
CA GLU A 171 8.57 -10.96 -19.35
C GLU A 171 7.40 -11.69 -18.69
N ASP A 172 7.64 -12.84 -18.05
CA ASP A 172 6.60 -13.54 -17.30
C ASP A 172 6.05 -12.65 -16.17
N LYS A 173 6.94 -11.95 -15.45
CA LYS A 173 6.56 -11.03 -14.38
C LYS A 173 5.75 -9.85 -14.92
N TYR A 174 6.18 -9.24 -16.02
CA TYR A 174 5.44 -8.18 -16.69
C TYR A 174 4.04 -8.64 -17.14
N ILE A 175 3.95 -9.82 -17.79
CA ILE A 175 2.68 -10.43 -18.22
C ILE A 175 1.74 -10.65 -17.03
N TRP A 176 2.27 -11.13 -15.91
CA TRP A 176 1.48 -11.32 -14.70
C TRP A 176 0.89 -10.01 -14.20
N TYR A 177 1.71 -8.97 -14.07
CA TYR A 177 1.23 -7.63 -13.67
C TYR A 177 0.18 -7.10 -14.65
N LYS A 178 0.52 -7.05 -15.94
CA LYS A 178 -0.35 -6.53 -16.99
C LYS A 178 -1.71 -7.21 -16.99
N GLN A 179 -1.73 -8.54 -17.01
CA GLN A 179 -2.98 -9.29 -17.09
C GLN A 179 -3.84 -9.13 -15.83
N SER A 180 -3.24 -9.09 -14.64
CA SER A 180 -3.96 -8.84 -13.40
C SER A 180 -4.59 -7.44 -13.35
N ILE A 181 -3.85 -6.44 -13.79
CA ILE A 181 -4.32 -5.05 -13.84
C ILE A 181 -5.48 -4.90 -14.83
N LEU A 182 -5.36 -5.51 -16.02
CA LEU A 182 -6.41 -5.47 -17.02
C LEU A 182 -7.66 -6.24 -16.59
N ASP A 183 -7.49 -7.36 -15.88
CA ASP A 183 -8.61 -8.11 -15.31
C ASP A 183 -9.33 -7.29 -14.21
N ALA A 184 -8.58 -6.54 -13.39
CA ALA A 184 -9.19 -5.62 -12.43
C ALA A 184 -9.98 -4.50 -13.11
N TYR A 185 -9.46 -3.97 -14.20
CA TYR A 185 -10.20 -2.99 -14.99
C TYR A 185 -11.47 -3.58 -15.60
N GLU A 186 -11.39 -4.80 -16.15
CA GLU A 186 -12.56 -5.51 -16.71
C GLU A 186 -13.62 -5.82 -15.65
N LYS A 187 -13.20 -6.35 -14.48
CA LYS A 187 -14.13 -6.85 -13.44
C LYS A 187 -14.66 -5.76 -12.53
N TYR A 188 -13.84 -4.77 -12.21
CA TYR A 188 -14.14 -3.77 -11.19
C TYR A 188 -14.21 -2.34 -11.73
N GLY A 189 -13.76 -2.09 -12.97
CA GLY A 189 -13.83 -0.77 -13.61
C GLY A 189 -12.74 0.20 -13.13
N TYR A 190 -11.70 -0.24 -12.43
CA TYR A 190 -10.61 0.64 -12.04
C TYR A 190 -9.25 0.17 -12.57
N MET A 191 -8.38 1.12 -12.85
CA MET A 191 -6.97 0.90 -13.16
C MET A 191 -6.13 1.22 -11.92
N VAL A 192 -5.04 0.50 -11.70
CA VAL A 192 -4.07 0.87 -10.65
C VAL A 192 -3.35 2.16 -11.04
N ASP A 193 -2.95 2.94 -10.04
CA ASP A 193 -2.23 4.20 -10.25
C ASP A 193 -0.71 4.00 -10.22
N TYR A 194 -0.22 3.05 -9.40
CA TYR A 194 1.21 2.84 -9.15
C TYR A 194 1.58 1.36 -9.13
N ILE A 195 2.78 1.06 -9.63
CA ILE A 195 3.38 -0.28 -9.61
C ILE A 195 4.80 -0.17 -9.04
N ASN A 196 5.12 -1.01 -8.06
CA ASN A 196 6.51 -1.37 -7.83
C ASN A 196 6.82 -2.60 -8.70
N PRO A 197 7.65 -2.49 -9.75
CA PRO A 197 7.99 -3.62 -10.60
C PRO A 197 8.91 -4.62 -9.89
N ASN A 198 9.64 -4.16 -8.87
CA ASN A 198 10.56 -4.97 -8.07
C ASN A 198 9.81 -5.73 -6.96
N THR A 199 10.55 -6.46 -6.15
CA THR A 199 10.04 -7.06 -4.93
C THR A 199 9.95 -6.00 -3.85
N ASN A 200 8.86 -5.97 -3.09
CA ASN A 200 8.74 -5.09 -1.93
C ASN A 200 9.74 -5.51 -0.86
N GLU A 201 10.33 -4.55 -0.16
CA GLU A 201 11.36 -4.78 0.86
C GLU A 201 12.61 -5.50 0.29
N GLU A 202 12.97 -5.20 -0.95
CA GLU A 202 14.23 -5.65 -1.53
C GLU A 202 15.41 -4.94 -0.84
N TRP A 203 16.28 -5.74 -0.24
CA TRP A 203 17.51 -5.24 0.39
C TRP A 203 18.46 -4.71 -0.69
N GLY A 204 18.57 -3.41 -0.80
CA GLY A 204 19.49 -2.81 -1.79
C GLY A 204 19.02 -1.51 -2.43
N GLY A 205 18.01 -0.88 -1.90
CA GLY A 205 17.64 0.49 -2.26
C GLY A 205 16.86 0.60 -3.57
N ALA A 206 17.52 0.75 -4.70
CA ALA A 206 16.83 1.01 -5.97
C ALA A 206 16.18 -0.23 -6.62
N GLY A 207 16.38 -1.42 -6.06
CA GLY A 207 15.95 -2.67 -6.69
C GLY A 207 16.68 -2.97 -8.01
N ASP A 208 16.08 -3.77 -8.89
CA ASP A 208 16.63 -4.07 -10.21
C ASP A 208 16.38 -2.91 -11.18
N VAL A 209 17.40 -2.06 -11.34
CA VAL A 209 17.38 -0.91 -12.26
C VAL A 209 17.14 -1.34 -13.71
N ALA A 210 17.77 -2.43 -14.15
CA ALA A 210 17.64 -2.90 -15.54
C ALA A 210 16.22 -3.40 -15.80
N TYR A 211 15.64 -4.13 -14.86
CA TYR A 211 14.26 -4.59 -14.96
C TYR A 211 13.26 -3.41 -14.91
N THR A 212 13.46 -2.45 -14.03
CA THR A 212 12.61 -1.24 -13.97
C THR A 212 12.59 -0.50 -15.29
N LYS A 213 13.74 -0.30 -15.91
CA LYS A 213 13.84 0.32 -17.26
C LYS A 213 13.12 -0.50 -18.33
N LYS A 214 13.26 -1.84 -18.31
CA LYS A 214 12.50 -2.72 -19.23
C LYS A 214 11.00 -2.60 -19.00
N PHE A 215 10.56 -2.59 -17.75
CA PHE A 215 9.15 -2.50 -17.40
C PHE A 215 8.53 -1.20 -17.95
N ALA A 216 9.22 -0.07 -17.76
CA ALA A 216 8.80 1.22 -18.32
C ALA A 216 8.69 1.17 -19.86
N LYS A 217 9.67 0.58 -20.54
CA LYS A 217 9.66 0.41 -22.01
C LYS A 217 8.49 -0.45 -22.46
N TRP A 218 8.17 -1.53 -21.76
CA TRP A 218 7.04 -2.39 -22.10
C TRP A 218 5.71 -1.67 -21.94
N ILE A 219 5.49 -0.90 -20.86
CA ILE A 219 4.30 -0.05 -20.72
C ILE A 219 4.20 0.93 -21.90
N ALA A 220 5.28 1.60 -22.25
CA ALA A 220 5.30 2.56 -23.35
C ALA A 220 5.02 1.92 -24.71
N ALA A 221 5.47 0.67 -24.93
CA ALA A 221 5.29 -0.07 -26.16
C ALA A 221 3.90 -0.68 -26.36
N GLU A 222 3.06 -0.72 -25.31
CA GLU A 222 1.69 -1.23 -25.44
C GLU A 222 0.88 -0.45 -26.51
N SER A 223 0.05 -1.16 -27.21
CA SER A 223 -0.76 -0.62 -28.31
C SER A 223 -2.13 -1.32 -28.38
N THR A 224 -2.99 -0.87 -29.27
CA THR A 224 -4.30 -1.52 -29.53
C THR A 224 -4.18 -2.97 -30.00
N LYS A 225 -3.00 -3.38 -30.51
CA LYS A 225 -2.71 -4.79 -30.83
C LYS A 225 -2.55 -5.68 -29.59
N THR A 226 -2.16 -5.08 -28.46
CA THR A 226 -1.85 -5.79 -27.21
C THR A 226 -2.83 -5.50 -26.09
N ILE A 227 -3.52 -4.36 -26.13
CA ILE A 227 -4.64 -3.96 -25.27
C ILE A 227 -5.70 -3.36 -26.19
N ALA A 228 -6.68 -4.19 -26.57
CA ALA A 228 -7.68 -3.81 -27.59
C ALA A 228 -8.64 -2.67 -27.14
N ASP A 229 -8.93 -2.57 -25.84
CA ASP A 229 -9.72 -1.48 -25.28
C ASP A 229 -8.86 -0.21 -25.22
N GLU A 230 -9.18 0.78 -26.04
CA GLU A 230 -8.43 2.04 -26.13
C GLU A 230 -8.43 2.84 -24.82
N LYS A 231 -9.53 2.79 -24.05
CA LYS A 231 -9.62 3.45 -22.77
C LYS A 231 -8.73 2.76 -21.74
N ALA A 232 -8.77 1.42 -21.69
CA ALA A 232 -7.85 0.63 -20.85
C ALA A 232 -6.39 0.91 -21.21
N LEU A 233 -6.06 0.92 -22.50
CA LEU A 233 -4.71 1.25 -22.99
C LEU A 233 -4.26 2.64 -22.54
N ALA A 234 -5.11 3.64 -22.70
CA ALA A 234 -4.80 5.02 -22.32
C ALA A 234 -4.57 5.16 -20.80
N LEU A 235 -5.33 4.42 -19.98
CA LEU A 235 -5.16 4.38 -18.53
C LEU A 235 -3.93 3.58 -18.14
N PHE A 236 -3.69 2.42 -18.75
CA PHE A 236 -2.54 1.57 -18.48
C PHE A 236 -1.21 2.31 -18.72
N LYS A 237 -1.14 3.11 -19.79
CA LYS A 237 0.03 3.94 -20.09
C LYS A 237 0.28 5.09 -19.11
N LYS A 238 -0.67 5.39 -18.23
CA LYS A 238 -0.53 6.43 -17.18
C LYS A 238 -0.08 5.87 -15.85
N ILE A 239 0.07 4.55 -15.74
CA ILE A 239 0.54 3.91 -14.52
C ILE A 239 1.96 4.39 -14.21
N LYS A 240 2.20 4.74 -12.98
CA LYS A 240 3.48 5.26 -12.49
C LYS A 240 4.30 4.18 -11.83
N LEU A 241 5.61 4.23 -12.04
CA LEU A 241 6.54 3.29 -11.42
C LEU A 241 7.10 3.83 -10.11
N VAL A 242 7.04 2.98 -9.09
CA VAL A 242 7.61 3.21 -7.76
C VAL A 242 8.86 2.35 -7.61
N VAL A 243 9.91 2.91 -7.03
CA VAL A 243 11.13 2.17 -6.66
C VAL A 243 11.48 2.45 -5.21
N SER A 244 12.37 1.65 -4.65
CA SER A 244 12.85 1.81 -3.27
C SER A 244 11.75 1.68 -2.22
N ASP A 245 10.84 0.75 -2.42
CA ASP A 245 9.79 0.41 -1.46
C ASP A 245 10.38 -0.52 -0.39
N GLU A 246 11.16 0.08 0.52
CA GLU A 246 12.09 -0.59 1.40
C GLU A 246 11.76 -0.41 2.88
N ALA A 247 12.03 -1.44 3.70
CA ALA A 247 11.94 -1.35 5.15
C ALA A 247 13.12 -0.59 5.77
N ASN A 248 14.28 -0.61 5.09
CA ASN A 248 15.51 0.06 5.55
C ASN A 248 15.94 1.09 4.52
N VAL A 249 15.80 2.35 4.87
CA VAL A 249 16.13 3.46 3.97
C VAL A 249 17.62 3.54 3.72
N VAL A 250 18.06 3.13 2.52
CA VAL A 250 19.35 3.52 1.95
C VAL A 250 19.08 4.56 0.85
N SER A 251 18.52 5.67 1.26
CA SER A 251 18.11 6.76 0.34
C SER A 251 19.22 7.27 -0.56
N SER A 252 20.48 7.19 -0.10
CA SER A 252 21.63 7.64 -0.88
C SER A 252 21.90 6.78 -2.12
N ASP A 253 21.67 5.47 -2.07
CA ASP A 253 21.89 4.59 -3.23
C ASP A 253 20.91 4.89 -4.37
N VAL A 254 19.62 5.03 -4.04
CA VAL A 254 18.58 5.39 -5.00
C VAL A 254 18.86 6.76 -5.62
N ALA A 255 19.18 7.75 -4.80
CA ALA A 255 19.48 9.10 -5.27
C ALA A 255 20.68 9.11 -6.22
N ASN A 256 21.75 8.37 -5.89
CA ASN A 256 22.92 8.24 -6.76
C ASN A 256 22.58 7.54 -8.08
N LYS A 257 21.87 6.42 -8.04
CA LYS A 257 21.47 5.70 -9.26
C LYS A 257 20.55 6.53 -10.16
N LEU A 258 19.61 7.28 -9.60
CA LEU A 258 18.76 8.20 -10.35
C LEU A 258 19.58 9.33 -10.98
N LYS A 259 20.58 9.87 -10.25
CA LYS A 259 21.46 10.93 -10.75
C LYS A 259 22.36 10.43 -11.89
N ASP A 260 22.89 9.23 -11.75
CA ASP A 260 23.93 8.69 -12.65
C ASP A 260 23.35 7.98 -13.89
N ASP A 261 22.08 7.54 -13.83
CA ASP A 261 21.38 6.86 -14.94
C ASP A 261 20.12 7.65 -15.35
N LYS A 262 20.26 8.48 -16.38
CA LYS A 262 19.17 9.32 -16.92
C LYS A 262 17.99 8.47 -17.43
N GLU A 263 18.23 7.28 -17.98
CA GLU A 263 17.16 6.40 -18.44
C GLU A 263 16.37 5.85 -17.25
N PHE A 264 17.05 5.48 -16.17
CA PHE A 264 16.41 5.07 -14.94
C PHE A 264 15.61 6.21 -14.31
N MET A 265 16.19 7.40 -14.24
CA MET A 265 15.50 8.59 -13.76
C MET A 265 14.20 8.87 -14.55
N ASN A 266 14.23 8.68 -15.87
CA ASN A 266 13.05 8.88 -16.71
C ASN A 266 12.01 7.75 -16.58
N ALA A 267 12.41 6.58 -16.09
CA ALA A 267 11.53 5.43 -15.88
C ALA A 267 10.81 5.46 -14.52
N VAL A 268 11.30 6.25 -13.57
CA VAL A 268 10.82 6.28 -12.18
C VAL A 268 9.97 7.53 -11.94
N ASP A 269 8.78 7.34 -11.42
CA ASP A 269 7.87 8.43 -11.08
C ASP A 269 7.87 8.73 -9.58
N VAL A 270 8.11 7.71 -8.74
CA VAL A 270 8.02 7.82 -7.28
C VAL A 270 9.15 7.02 -6.63
N VAL A 271 9.72 7.57 -5.58
CA VAL A 271 10.63 6.86 -4.66
C VAL A 271 9.85 6.60 -3.38
N GLY A 272 9.76 5.32 -2.95
CA GLY A 272 9.02 4.86 -1.78
C GLY A 272 9.84 4.83 -0.50
#